data_3b3c1847cfda69eee1dca03642f0185e
#
_entry.id   3b3c1847cfda69eee1dca03642f0185e
#
_cell.length_a   1.000
_cell.length_b   1.000
_cell.length_c   1.000
_cell.angle_alpha   90.00
_cell.angle_beta   90.00
_cell.angle_gamma   90.00
#
_symmetry.space_group_name_H-M   'P 1'
#
loop_
_entity.id
_entity.type
_entity.pdbx_description
1 polymer ?
#
loop_
_entity_poly.entity_id
_entity_poly.type
_entity_poly.pdbx_seq_one_letter_code
_entity_poly.pdbx_strand_id
1 'polypeptide(L)'
;MKKIWLLMLLVSLLVACSAKTEKISTAFYFWRTTFSLTQTEQQYLKDLDVKKLYIRYFDVALQNNEAIPVAPVVFNQKPSGYNVVPVVYIKNEVFLQNDATDSLAVKVYNYIQQINKSANVSVNEIQFDCDWSLKSKQNYFKFIEEFKKLHPNLSATIRLHQIKYPEKTGIPSVKTGVLMYYNMGVISAGDDNSIYSQKTAKNYINSLQNYNLPLNIALPVFSWGVHVRSNQVTNLIGGLRVSDLSGNQFEKISESQYKVVKDVVFKGRYLAKDDEIKIEAVSADQLKEMMHDIKKNSKHKPNEIIFYDLNENNLKAYEKEDFKTVSLW
;
A
#
# COMPACT_ATOMS: atom_id res chain seq x y z
N MET A 1 -27.73 -48.95 -25.32
CA MET A 1 -28.14 -48.21 -24.12
C MET A 1 -26.97 -47.97 -23.15
N LYS A 2 -26.18 -48.96 -22.75
CA LYS A 2 -25.04 -48.78 -21.80
C LYS A 2 -23.98 -47.73 -22.25
N LYS A 3 -23.68 -47.61 -23.55
CA LYS A 3 -22.70 -46.63 -24.09
C LYS A 3 -23.21 -45.18 -24.03
N ILE A 4 -24.51 -44.95 -24.15
CA ILE A 4 -25.13 -43.61 -24.07
C ILE A 4 -25.09 -43.10 -22.61
N TRP A 5 -25.34 -43.98 -21.64
CA TRP A 5 -25.23 -43.64 -20.21
C TRP A 5 -23.80 -43.30 -19.78
N LEU A 6 -22.80 -43.99 -20.35
CA LEU A 6 -21.38 -43.71 -20.08
C LEU A 6 -20.97 -42.34 -20.66
N LEU A 7 -21.49 -41.98 -21.85
CA LEU A 7 -21.23 -40.68 -22.48
C LEU A 7 -21.88 -39.54 -21.71
N MET A 8 -23.12 -39.71 -21.19
CA MET A 8 -23.77 -38.71 -20.33
C MET A 8 -23.08 -38.54 -19.00
N LEU A 9 -22.54 -39.61 -18.41
CA LEU A 9 -21.74 -39.52 -17.17
C LEU A 9 -20.42 -38.80 -17.39
N LEU A 10 -19.77 -38.99 -18.54
CA LEU A 10 -18.52 -38.30 -18.91
C LEU A 10 -18.75 -36.78 -19.17
N VAL A 11 -19.87 -36.41 -19.78
CA VAL A 11 -20.25 -35.00 -20.03
C VAL A 11 -20.62 -34.31 -18.74
N SER A 12 -21.27 -34.99 -17.78
CA SER A 12 -21.57 -34.40 -16.47
C SER A 12 -20.34 -34.16 -15.60
N LEU A 13 -19.26 -34.94 -15.79
CA LEU A 13 -17.98 -34.71 -15.11
C LEU A 13 -17.19 -33.54 -15.66
N LEU A 14 -17.41 -33.15 -16.93
CA LEU A 14 -16.76 -31.97 -17.54
C LEU A 14 -17.41 -30.62 -17.15
N VAL A 15 -18.64 -30.63 -16.66
CA VAL A 15 -19.35 -29.42 -16.23
C VAL A 15 -19.06 -29.06 -14.75
N ALA A 16 -18.45 -29.98 -13.98
CA ALA A 16 -18.33 -29.84 -12.51
C ALA A 16 -17.09 -29.12 -12.03
N CYS A 17 -16.25 -28.52 -12.89
CA CYS A 17 -15.00 -27.89 -12.43
C CYS A 17 -14.73 -26.49 -13.06
N SER A 18 -15.74 -25.64 -13.11
CA SER A 18 -15.43 -24.19 -13.11
C SER A 18 -15.40 -23.72 -11.65
N ALA A 19 -14.22 -23.70 -11.05
CA ALA A 19 -14.04 -23.01 -9.79
C ALA A 19 -14.58 -21.58 -9.97
N LYS A 20 -15.66 -21.27 -9.25
CA LYS A 20 -16.29 -19.96 -9.30
C LYS A 20 -15.28 -18.96 -8.76
N THR A 21 -14.59 -18.24 -9.64
CA THR A 21 -13.69 -17.15 -9.22
C THR A 21 -14.54 -16.09 -8.53
N GLU A 22 -14.27 -15.87 -7.26
CA GLU A 22 -14.95 -14.85 -6.48
C GLU A 22 -14.19 -13.54 -6.57
N LYS A 23 -14.89 -12.46 -6.90
CA LYS A 23 -14.29 -11.13 -6.93
C LYS A 23 -14.07 -10.62 -5.50
N ILE A 24 -12.87 -10.11 -5.23
CA ILE A 24 -12.54 -9.37 -4.03
C ILE A 24 -12.81 -7.88 -4.28
N SER A 25 -13.26 -7.15 -3.25
CA SER A 25 -13.46 -5.70 -3.36
C SER A 25 -12.15 -4.98 -3.65
N THR A 26 -12.20 -4.03 -4.59
CA THR A 26 -11.05 -3.19 -4.94
C THR A 26 -11.15 -1.86 -4.21
N ALA A 27 -10.06 -1.43 -3.59
CA ALA A 27 -9.92 -0.12 -2.94
C ALA A 27 -8.58 0.52 -3.32
N PHE A 28 -8.42 1.78 -2.99
CA PHE A 28 -7.18 2.51 -3.19
C PHE A 28 -6.80 3.34 -1.96
N TYR A 29 -5.49 3.47 -1.74
CA TYR A 29 -4.94 4.51 -0.91
C TYR A 29 -4.86 5.82 -1.69
N PHE A 30 -5.26 6.92 -1.06
CA PHE A 30 -5.04 8.28 -1.53
C PHE A 30 -4.06 8.96 -0.58
N TRP A 31 -2.83 9.23 -1.04
CA TRP A 31 -1.73 9.63 -0.16
C TRP A 31 -1.32 11.09 -0.27
N ARG A 32 -1.97 11.87 -1.13
CA ARG A 32 -1.72 13.30 -1.29
C ARG A 32 -2.37 14.12 -0.16
N THR A 33 -1.80 15.29 0.14
CA THR A 33 -2.32 16.22 1.15
C THR A 33 -3.50 17.06 0.67
N THR A 34 -3.78 17.07 -0.64
CA THR A 34 -4.95 17.75 -1.22
C THR A 34 -5.82 16.73 -1.90
N PHE A 35 -7.02 16.50 -1.39
CA PHE A 35 -7.98 15.60 -2.00
C PHE A 35 -8.67 16.29 -3.19
N SER A 36 -8.30 15.87 -4.37
CA SER A 36 -8.92 16.20 -5.64
C SER A 36 -8.61 15.09 -6.62
N LEU A 37 -9.64 14.51 -7.24
CA LEU A 37 -9.50 13.42 -8.21
C LEU A 37 -9.44 13.99 -9.61
N THR A 38 -8.45 13.57 -10.41
CA THR A 38 -8.41 13.86 -11.85
C THR A 38 -9.50 13.10 -12.59
N GLN A 39 -9.80 13.50 -13.83
CA GLN A 39 -10.76 12.75 -14.67
C GLN A 39 -10.31 11.29 -14.88
N THR A 40 -9.02 11.08 -15.08
CA THR A 40 -8.44 9.72 -15.20
C THR A 40 -8.69 8.89 -13.95
N GLU A 41 -8.38 9.44 -12.77
CA GLU A 41 -8.60 8.76 -11.49
C GLU A 41 -10.08 8.41 -11.28
N GLN A 42 -10.99 9.37 -11.53
CA GLN A 42 -12.44 9.14 -11.43
C GLN A 42 -12.90 8.02 -12.38
N GLN A 43 -12.38 8.00 -13.61
CA GLN A 43 -12.74 6.98 -14.60
C GLN A 43 -12.25 5.59 -14.17
N TYR A 44 -11.00 5.47 -13.65
CA TYR A 44 -10.50 4.20 -13.12
C TYR A 44 -11.32 3.70 -11.94
N LEU A 45 -11.61 4.58 -10.97
CA LEU A 45 -12.44 4.23 -9.81
C LEU A 45 -13.82 3.71 -10.22
N LYS A 46 -14.45 4.37 -11.20
CA LYS A 46 -15.74 3.95 -11.77
C LYS A 46 -15.66 2.59 -12.47
N ASP A 47 -14.69 2.40 -13.37
CA ASP A 47 -14.56 1.20 -14.18
C ASP A 47 -14.17 -0.04 -13.38
N LEU A 48 -13.49 0.17 -12.25
CA LEU A 48 -13.12 -0.88 -11.30
C LEU A 48 -14.18 -1.11 -10.22
N ASP A 49 -15.29 -0.35 -10.24
CA ASP A 49 -16.36 -0.38 -9.24
C ASP A 49 -15.86 -0.14 -7.81
N VAL A 50 -14.92 0.78 -7.65
CA VAL A 50 -14.35 1.13 -6.35
C VAL A 50 -15.38 1.85 -5.50
N LYS A 51 -15.59 1.37 -4.27
CA LYS A 51 -16.54 1.95 -3.30
C LYS A 51 -15.86 2.50 -2.05
N LYS A 52 -14.57 2.18 -1.83
CA LYS A 52 -13.84 2.57 -0.63
C LYS A 52 -12.51 3.21 -0.99
N LEU A 53 -12.19 4.31 -0.28
CA LEU A 53 -10.92 5.01 -0.38
C LEU A 53 -10.29 5.14 1.01
N TYR A 54 -9.04 4.73 1.12
CA TYR A 54 -8.18 4.92 2.28
C TYR A 54 -7.43 6.24 2.11
N ILE A 55 -7.90 7.30 2.76
CA ILE A 55 -7.37 8.66 2.57
C ILE A 55 -6.44 9.00 3.74
N ARG A 56 -5.17 9.32 3.42
CA ARG A 56 -4.24 9.84 4.42
C ARG A 56 -4.74 11.18 4.93
N TYR A 57 -5.14 11.21 6.21
CA TYR A 57 -5.66 12.44 6.82
C TYR A 57 -4.55 13.34 7.31
N PHE A 58 -3.59 12.81 8.02
CA PHE A 58 -2.40 13.50 8.51
C PHE A 58 -1.38 12.50 9.04
N ASP A 59 -0.16 12.99 9.27
CA ASP A 59 0.83 12.24 10.03
C ASP A 59 0.87 12.77 11.46
N VAL A 60 1.33 11.92 12.39
CA VAL A 60 1.73 12.34 13.74
C VAL A 60 3.24 12.18 13.85
N ALA A 61 3.90 13.27 14.16
CA ALA A 61 5.35 13.33 14.33
C ALA A 61 5.73 14.04 15.63
N LEU A 62 6.97 13.86 16.06
CA LEU A 62 7.49 14.62 17.19
C LEU A 62 8.05 15.97 16.73
N GLN A 63 7.65 17.03 17.43
CA GLN A 63 8.28 18.34 17.37
C GLN A 63 8.47 18.85 18.79
N ASN A 64 9.70 19.17 19.17
CA ASN A 64 10.06 19.58 20.54
C ASN A 64 9.56 18.59 21.61
N ASN A 65 9.68 17.28 21.33
CA ASN A 65 9.19 16.20 22.18
C ASN A 65 7.65 16.12 22.34
N GLU A 66 6.89 16.90 21.59
CA GLU A 66 5.43 16.81 21.57
C GLU A 66 4.96 16.10 20.28
N ALA A 67 3.98 15.21 20.43
CA ALA A 67 3.31 14.58 19.30
C ALA A 67 2.31 15.54 18.68
N ILE A 68 2.57 15.98 17.45
CA ILE A 68 1.74 16.93 16.72
C ILE A 68 1.27 16.36 15.38
N PRO A 69 0.08 16.77 14.89
CA PRO A 69 -0.35 16.46 13.53
C PRO A 69 0.44 17.31 12.53
N VAL A 70 0.92 16.68 11.45
CA VAL A 70 1.61 17.34 10.35
C VAL A 70 0.98 16.95 9.02
N ALA A 71 1.11 17.85 8.03
CA ALA A 71 0.63 17.64 6.66
C ALA A 71 -0.84 17.15 6.57
N PRO A 72 -1.80 17.86 7.20
CA PRO A 72 -3.20 17.47 7.15
C PRO A 72 -3.76 17.52 5.73
N VAL A 73 -4.73 16.63 5.44
CA VAL A 73 -5.43 16.64 4.17
C VAL A 73 -6.38 17.85 4.07
N VAL A 74 -6.39 18.46 2.90
CA VAL A 74 -7.36 19.49 2.51
C VAL A 74 -8.29 18.91 1.45
N PHE A 75 -9.59 18.95 1.69
CA PHE A 75 -10.58 18.48 0.72
C PHE A 75 -11.02 19.63 -0.21
N ASN A 76 -10.40 19.72 -1.39
CA ASN A 76 -10.86 20.61 -2.45
C ASN A 76 -12.06 20.06 -3.22
N GLN A 77 -12.32 18.77 -3.06
CA GLN A 77 -13.44 18.04 -3.61
C GLN A 77 -14.02 17.11 -2.54
N LYS A 78 -15.34 16.99 -2.45
CA LYS A 78 -15.96 15.98 -1.58
C LYS A 78 -15.71 14.57 -2.12
N PRO A 79 -15.38 13.59 -1.28
CA PRO A 79 -15.24 12.19 -1.69
C PRO A 79 -16.61 11.51 -1.83
N SER A 80 -17.55 12.17 -2.54
CA SER A 80 -18.94 11.71 -2.69
C SER A 80 -19.00 10.37 -3.42
N GLY A 81 -19.80 9.44 -2.90
CA GLY A 81 -19.98 8.10 -3.47
C GLY A 81 -18.95 7.07 -2.98
N TYR A 82 -18.02 7.47 -2.11
CA TYR A 82 -17.02 6.57 -1.52
C TYR A 82 -17.18 6.44 -0.01
N ASN A 83 -16.98 5.24 0.49
CA ASN A 83 -16.74 4.98 1.90
C ASN A 83 -15.30 5.42 2.22
N VAL A 84 -15.15 6.49 3.00
CA VAL A 84 -13.83 7.01 3.38
C VAL A 84 -13.33 6.30 4.63
N VAL A 85 -12.10 5.81 4.56
CA VAL A 85 -11.33 5.35 5.72
C VAL A 85 -10.21 6.36 5.95
N PRO A 86 -10.28 7.18 7.02
CA PRO A 86 -9.17 8.00 7.44
C PRO A 86 -7.96 7.15 7.77
N VAL A 87 -6.81 7.45 7.18
CA VAL A 87 -5.53 6.83 7.53
C VAL A 87 -4.68 7.86 8.25
N VAL A 88 -4.27 7.52 9.46
CA VAL A 88 -3.33 8.32 10.26
C VAL A 88 -2.00 7.60 10.30
N TYR A 89 -0.98 8.20 9.69
CA TYR A 89 0.38 7.69 9.80
C TYR A 89 1.03 8.22 11.07
N ILE A 90 1.38 7.33 11.98
CA ILE A 90 2.06 7.71 13.22
C ILE A 90 3.50 7.24 13.17
N LYS A 91 4.43 8.18 13.16
CA LYS A 91 5.85 7.84 13.16
C LYS A 91 6.22 7.05 14.41
N ASN A 92 6.99 5.99 14.22
CA ASN A 92 7.41 5.09 15.29
C ASN A 92 8.05 5.81 16.49
N GLU A 93 8.77 6.93 16.25
CA GLU A 93 9.40 7.74 17.28
C GLU A 93 8.41 8.29 18.33
N VAL A 94 7.14 8.53 17.95
CA VAL A 94 6.08 9.00 18.85
C VAL A 94 5.85 7.99 19.99
N PHE A 95 5.96 6.70 19.70
CA PHE A 95 5.74 5.63 20.66
C PHE A 95 7.01 5.16 21.38
N LEU A 96 8.16 5.74 21.06
CA LEU A 96 9.38 5.51 21.84
C LEU A 96 9.43 6.34 23.12
N GLN A 97 8.58 7.37 23.24
CA GLN A 97 8.41 8.19 24.44
C GLN A 97 7.33 7.61 25.35
N ASN A 98 7.56 7.61 26.67
CA ASN A 98 6.71 6.86 27.62
C ASN A 98 5.37 7.55 27.99
N ASP A 99 5.12 8.82 27.63
CA ASP A 99 4.19 9.64 28.43
C ASP A 99 2.85 10.03 27.81
N ALA A 100 2.47 9.55 26.61
CA ALA A 100 1.41 10.27 25.90
C ALA A 100 0.26 9.45 25.28
N THR A 101 0.15 8.16 25.54
CA THR A 101 -0.78 7.30 24.76
C THR A 101 -2.26 7.66 24.92
N ASP A 102 -2.72 7.92 26.16
CA ASP A 102 -4.14 8.17 26.45
C ASP A 102 -4.59 9.54 25.89
N SER A 103 -3.81 10.58 26.18
CA SER A 103 -4.09 11.94 25.67
C SER A 103 -3.91 12.02 24.16
N LEU A 104 -2.97 11.27 23.58
CA LEU A 104 -2.74 11.21 22.14
C LEU A 104 -3.95 10.60 21.41
N ALA A 105 -4.54 9.52 21.95
CA ALA A 105 -5.72 8.91 21.35
C ALA A 105 -6.89 9.91 21.24
N VAL A 106 -7.14 10.67 22.31
CA VAL A 106 -8.18 11.71 22.31
C VAL A 106 -7.86 12.85 21.33
N LYS A 107 -6.61 13.33 21.30
CA LYS A 107 -6.18 14.41 20.39
C LYS A 107 -6.35 13.98 18.93
N VAL A 108 -5.89 12.77 18.58
CA VAL A 108 -5.99 12.21 17.22
C VAL A 108 -7.46 12.04 16.84
N TYR A 109 -8.29 11.48 17.72
CA TYR A 109 -9.73 11.33 17.47
C TYR A 109 -10.40 12.67 17.20
N ASN A 110 -10.19 13.65 18.05
CA ASN A 110 -10.80 14.98 17.91
C ASN A 110 -10.38 15.65 16.61
N TYR A 111 -9.12 15.48 16.20
CA TYR A 111 -8.64 16.05 14.95
C TYR A 111 -9.24 15.36 13.72
N ILE A 112 -9.42 14.04 13.75
CA ILE A 112 -10.16 13.31 12.71
C ILE A 112 -11.60 13.84 12.62
N GLN A 113 -12.28 14.06 13.77
CA GLN A 113 -13.64 14.59 13.78
C GLN A 113 -13.73 16.03 13.21
N GLN A 114 -12.73 16.86 13.47
CA GLN A 114 -12.64 18.21 12.87
C GLN A 114 -12.53 18.13 11.34
N ILE A 115 -11.67 17.28 10.81
CA ILE A 115 -11.53 17.05 9.37
C ILE A 115 -12.83 16.51 8.77
N ASN A 116 -13.42 15.49 9.40
CA ASN A 116 -14.70 14.90 8.97
C ASN A 116 -15.82 15.96 8.88
N LYS A 117 -15.93 16.78 9.90
CA LYS A 117 -16.91 17.87 9.96
C LYS A 117 -16.69 18.88 8.84
N SER A 118 -15.44 19.32 8.62
CA SER A 118 -15.12 20.33 7.59
C SER A 118 -15.36 19.79 6.17
N ALA A 119 -15.08 18.51 5.93
CA ALA A 119 -15.28 17.85 4.64
C ALA A 119 -16.72 17.31 4.45
N ASN A 120 -17.54 17.34 5.49
CA ASN A 120 -18.87 16.69 5.53
C ASN A 120 -18.79 15.21 5.15
N VAL A 121 -17.87 14.48 5.81
CA VAL A 121 -17.62 13.05 5.61
C VAL A 121 -18.08 12.29 6.86
N SER A 122 -18.76 11.17 6.65
CA SER A 122 -19.07 10.19 7.69
C SER A 122 -18.15 8.98 7.53
N VAL A 123 -17.52 8.54 8.60
CA VAL A 123 -16.56 7.44 8.58
C VAL A 123 -17.02 6.32 9.50
N ASN A 124 -16.85 5.08 9.03
CA ASN A 124 -17.19 3.87 9.79
C ASN A 124 -15.95 3.11 10.26
N GLU A 125 -14.82 3.29 9.59
CA GLU A 125 -13.55 2.65 9.88
C GLU A 125 -12.45 3.71 9.94
N ILE A 126 -11.50 3.56 10.86
CA ILE A 126 -10.28 4.38 10.93
C ILE A 126 -9.08 3.43 10.89
N GLN A 127 -8.06 3.79 10.09
CA GLN A 127 -6.85 3.01 9.96
C GLN A 127 -5.66 3.73 10.58
N PHE A 128 -4.83 2.98 11.30
CA PHE A 128 -3.52 3.44 11.76
C PHE A 128 -2.42 2.78 10.94
N ASP A 129 -1.52 3.63 10.43
CA ASP A 129 -0.28 3.22 9.79
C ASP A 129 0.88 3.54 10.74
N CYS A 130 1.57 2.52 11.21
CA CYS A 130 2.71 2.67 12.11
C CYS A 130 3.70 1.52 11.93
N ASP A 131 4.95 1.87 11.67
CA ASP A 131 6.05 0.89 11.63
C ASP A 131 6.61 0.67 13.04
N TRP A 132 5.78 0.11 13.95
CA TRP A 132 6.21 -0.09 15.32
C TRP A 132 7.38 -1.06 15.43
N SER A 133 8.28 -0.75 16.34
CA SER A 133 9.44 -1.57 16.72
C SER A 133 9.18 -2.36 18.00
N LEU A 134 10.09 -3.26 18.37
CA LEU A 134 9.99 -3.97 19.65
C LEU A 134 10.00 -3.02 20.86
N LYS A 135 10.63 -1.85 20.74
CA LYS A 135 10.70 -0.85 21.82
C LYS A 135 9.42 -0.02 21.94
N SER A 136 8.74 0.26 20.83
CA SER A 136 7.54 1.11 20.79
C SER A 136 6.23 0.31 20.84
N LYS A 137 6.30 -1.02 20.67
CA LYS A 137 5.14 -1.91 20.56
C LYS A 137 4.12 -1.72 21.68
N GLN A 138 4.55 -1.69 22.93
CA GLN A 138 3.64 -1.58 24.08
C GLN A 138 2.85 -0.27 24.05
N ASN A 139 3.53 0.85 23.78
CA ASN A 139 2.88 2.15 23.70
C ASN A 139 1.94 2.25 22.51
N TYR A 140 2.32 1.71 21.34
CA TYR A 140 1.43 1.66 20.18
C TYR A 140 0.18 0.83 20.46
N PHE A 141 0.31 -0.34 21.09
CA PHE A 141 -0.84 -1.18 21.39
C PHE A 141 -1.73 -0.57 22.46
N LYS A 142 -1.16 0.09 23.48
CA LYS A 142 -1.93 0.87 24.46
C LYS A 142 -2.70 1.99 23.77
N PHE A 143 -2.09 2.72 22.83
CA PHE A 143 -2.77 3.73 22.03
C PHE A 143 -3.96 3.14 21.26
N ILE A 144 -3.79 1.98 20.60
CA ILE A 144 -4.88 1.29 19.89
C ILE A 144 -6.03 0.95 20.85
N GLU A 145 -5.75 0.41 22.04
CA GLU A 145 -6.79 0.09 23.03
C GLU A 145 -7.54 1.34 23.52
N GLU A 146 -6.82 2.43 23.79
CA GLU A 146 -7.45 3.69 24.20
C GLU A 146 -8.29 4.30 23.05
N PHE A 147 -7.78 4.28 21.83
CA PHE A 147 -8.50 4.78 20.67
C PHE A 147 -9.77 3.96 20.37
N LYS A 148 -9.70 2.65 20.57
CA LYS A 148 -10.83 1.72 20.37
C LYS A 148 -12.04 2.05 21.26
N LYS A 149 -11.84 2.66 22.43
CA LYS A 149 -12.93 3.14 23.31
C LYS A 149 -13.68 4.30 22.67
N LEU A 150 -13.01 5.09 21.81
CA LEU A 150 -13.59 6.25 21.13
C LEU A 150 -14.21 5.87 19.77
N HIS A 151 -13.59 4.91 19.08
CA HIS A 151 -14.04 4.39 17.80
C HIS A 151 -13.68 2.90 17.68
N PRO A 152 -14.64 1.97 17.75
CA PRO A 152 -14.34 0.54 17.88
C PRO A 152 -13.91 -0.15 16.57
N ASN A 153 -14.24 0.41 15.40
CA ASN A 153 -13.93 -0.21 14.11
C ASN A 153 -12.60 0.31 13.55
N LEU A 154 -11.51 -0.36 13.96
CA LEU A 154 -10.15 -0.01 13.60
C LEU A 154 -9.53 -1.03 12.67
N SER A 155 -8.66 -0.56 11.78
CA SER A 155 -7.68 -1.36 11.05
C SER A 155 -6.26 -0.82 11.27
N ALA A 156 -5.26 -1.66 11.00
CA ALA A 156 -3.85 -1.27 11.10
C ALA A 156 -3.04 -1.87 9.96
N THR A 157 -2.02 -1.16 9.49
CA THR A 157 -1.07 -1.69 8.54
C THR A 157 -0.16 -2.74 9.21
N ILE A 158 0.17 -3.78 8.46
CA ILE A 158 0.99 -4.90 8.91
C ILE A 158 2.13 -5.09 7.90
N ARG A 159 3.36 -5.19 8.42
CA ARG A 159 4.55 -5.44 7.61
C ARG A 159 4.86 -6.93 7.49
N LEU A 160 5.57 -7.33 6.45
CA LEU A 160 5.95 -8.74 6.20
C LEU A 160 6.68 -9.39 7.39
N HIS A 161 7.62 -8.67 8.02
CA HIS A 161 8.34 -9.21 9.17
C HIS A 161 7.43 -9.42 10.40
N GLN A 162 6.34 -8.66 10.50
CA GLN A 162 5.38 -8.79 11.60
C GLN A 162 4.52 -10.04 11.46
N ILE A 163 4.18 -10.45 10.22
CA ILE A 163 3.50 -11.74 10.02
C ILE A 163 4.43 -12.94 10.27
N LYS A 164 5.74 -12.77 10.08
CA LYS A 164 6.72 -13.85 10.30
C LYS A 164 7.07 -14.06 11.75
N TYR A 165 7.08 -13.00 12.55
CA TYR A 165 7.52 -13.03 13.95
C TYR A 165 6.46 -12.45 14.90
N PRO A 166 5.19 -12.90 14.85
CA PRO A 166 4.11 -12.31 15.63
C PRO A 166 4.32 -12.45 17.15
N GLU A 167 5.02 -13.48 17.59
CA GLU A 167 5.40 -13.68 18.99
C GLU A 167 6.33 -12.58 19.54
N LYS A 168 7.15 -11.99 18.66
CA LYS A 168 8.06 -10.88 19.01
C LYS A 168 7.40 -9.53 18.79
N THR A 169 6.82 -9.32 17.60
CA THR A 169 6.27 -8.03 17.18
C THR A 169 4.89 -7.75 17.78
N GLY A 170 4.18 -8.78 18.19
CA GLY A 170 2.80 -8.70 18.66
C GLY A 170 1.80 -8.52 17.49
N ILE A 171 0.53 -8.59 17.83
CA ILE A 171 -0.60 -8.36 16.91
C ILE A 171 -1.47 -7.27 17.55
N PRO A 172 -1.74 -6.14 16.85
CA PRO A 172 -2.58 -5.08 17.40
C PRO A 172 -4.04 -5.54 17.52
N SER A 173 -4.73 -5.08 18.55
CA SER A 173 -6.14 -5.41 18.83
C SER A 173 -7.10 -4.61 17.95
N VAL A 174 -7.03 -4.84 16.65
CA VAL A 174 -7.89 -4.23 15.63
C VAL A 174 -8.77 -5.27 14.96
N LYS A 175 -9.81 -4.83 14.24
CA LYS A 175 -10.73 -5.72 13.54
C LYS A 175 -10.08 -6.39 12.33
N THR A 176 -9.24 -5.66 11.60
CA THR A 176 -8.61 -6.11 10.36
C THR A 176 -7.22 -5.51 10.23
N GLY A 177 -6.24 -6.30 9.80
CA GLY A 177 -4.96 -5.79 9.36
C GLY A 177 -4.95 -5.53 7.85
N VAL A 178 -4.05 -4.67 7.39
CA VAL A 178 -3.76 -4.50 5.97
C VAL A 178 -2.29 -4.86 5.75
N LEU A 179 -2.04 -6.02 5.16
CA LEU A 179 -0.69 -6.46 4.84
C LEU A 179 -0.10 -5.60 3.73
N MET A 180 0.92 -4.83 4.04
CA MET A 180 1.69 -4.07 3.05
C MET A 180 2.65 -5.03 2.34
N TYR A 181 2.22 -5.59 1.20
CA TYR A 181 2.99 -6.58 0.45
C TYR A 181 3.96 -5.89 -0.53
N TYR A 182 4.73 -4.95 -0.01
CA TYR A 182 5.73 -4.14 -0.73
C TYR A 182 6.77 -3.56 0.25
N ASN A 183 7.75 -2.81 -0.29
CA ASN A 183 8.90 -2.27 0.46
C ASN A 183 9.65 -3.40 1.18
N MET A 184 10.03 -4.42 0.40
CA MET A 184 10.62 -5.67 0.92
C MET A 184 12.13 -5.61 1.03
N GLY A 185 12.76 -4.70 0.31
CA GLY A 185 14.21 -4.56 0.22
C GLY A 185 14.75 -3.25 0.79
N VAL A 186 16.06 -3.15 0.82
CA VAL A 186 16.78 -1.91 1.13
C VAL A 186 16.98 -1.14 -0.16
N ILE A 187 16.70 0.15 -0.16
CA ILE A 187 17.00 1.03 -1.28
C ILE A 187 18.51 1.16 -1.41
N SER A 188 19.05 0.75 -2.55
CA SER A 188 20.51 0.70 -2.80
C SER A 188 20.84 1.05 -4.23
N ALA A 189 22.13 1.29 -4.49
CA ALA A 189 22.66 1.46 -5.85
C ALA A 189 22.71 0.15 -6.66
N GLY A 190 22.60 -1.01 -6.02
CA GLY A 190 22.61 -2.33 -6.69
C GLY A 190 21.31 -2.63 -7.45
N ASP A 191 21.28 -3.77 -8.14
CA ASP A 191 20.22 -4.13 -9.10
C ASP A 191 18.89 -4.55 -8.45
N ASP A 192 18.90 -4.83 -7.14
CA ASP A 192 17.69 -5.30 -6.44
C ASP A 192 16.59 -4.24 -6.44
N ASN A 193 15.35 -4.66 -6.70
CA ASN A 193 14.16 -3.84 -6.55
C ASN A 193 13.70 -3.84 -5.10
N SER A 194 13.74 -2.69 -4.44
CA SER A 194 13.36 -2.57 -3.03
C SER A 194 11.84 -2.58 -2.80
N ILE A 195 11.04 -2.31 -3.84
CA ILE A 195 9.57 -2.34 -3.75
C ILE A 195 9.10 -3.79 -3.65
N TYR A 196 9.52 -4.64 -4.60
CA TYR A 196 9.13 -6.05 -4.65
C TYR A 196 10.27 -6.94 -5.14
N SER A 197 10.45 -8.04 -4.43
CA SER A 197 11.34 -9.14 -4.81
C SER A 197 10.68 -10.46 -4.39
N GLN A 198 10.37 -11.32 -5.35
CA GLN A 198 9.79 -12.65 -5.08
C GLN A 198 10.70 -13.48 -4.16
N LYS A 199 12.02 -13.38 -4.37
CA LYS A 199 13.02 -14.05 -3.51
C LYS A 199 12.89 -13.61 -2.05
N THR A 200 12.71 -12.31 -1.81
CA THR A 200 12.53 -11.76 -0.47
C THR A 200 11.16 -12.12 0.09
N ALA A 201 10.10 -12.01 -0.71
CA ALA A 201 8.73 -12.34 -0.31
C ALA A 201 8.61 -13.78 0.19
N LYS A 202 9.25 -14.75 -0.47
CA LYS A 202 9.27 -16.18 -0.07
C LYS A 202 9.78 -16.42 1.36
N ASN A 203 10.61 -15.52 1.89
CA ASN A 203 11.09 -15.63 3.27
C ASN A 203 10.03 -15.33 4.34
N TYR A 204 8.90 -14.72 3.95
CA TYR A 204 7.87 -14.23 4.86
C TYR A 204 6.50 -14.84 4.60
N ILE A 205 6.14 -15.06 3.32
CA ILE A 205 4.78 -15.36 2.88
C ILE A 205 4.22 -16.65 3.48
N ASN A 206 5.05 -17.66 3.71
CA ASN A 206 4.63 -18.94 4.29
C ASN A 206 4.05 -18.78 5.71
N SER A 207 4.39 -17.69 6.41
CA SER A 207 3.88 -17.40 7.76
C SER A 207 2.46 -16.82 7.75
N LEU A 208 1.95 -16.43 6.58
CA LEU A 208 0.65 -15.79 6.42
C LEU A 208 -0.50 -16.70 6.88
N GLN A 209 -0.39 -18.02 6.62
CA GLN A 209 -1.39 -19.02 7.03
C GLN A 209 -1.56 -19.11 8.57
N ASN A 210 -0.56 -18.71 9.36
CA ASN A 210 -0.57 -18.81 10.82
C ASN A 210 -0.80 -17.45 11.51
N TYR A 211 -1.03 -16.37 10.74
CA TYR A 211 -1.26 -15.05 11.32
C TYR A 211 -2.74 -14.91 11.75
N ASN A 212 -2.97 -14.65 13.02
CA ASN A 212 -4.32 -14.74 13.61
C ASN A 212 -5.24 -13.52 13.36
N LEU A 213 -4.71 -12.42 12.81
CA LEU A 213 -5.53 -11.27 12.46
C LEU A 213 -6.04 -11.41 11.01
N PRO A 214 -7.36 -11.24 10.75
CA PRO A 214 -7.86 -11.17 9.37
C PRO A 214 -7.14 -10.08 8.59
N LEU A 215 -6.68 -10.38 7.37
CA LEU A 215 -5.89 -9.46 6.57
C LEU A 215 -6.59 -9.08 5.27
N ASN A 216 -6.62 -7.80 4.96
CA ASN A 216 -6.70 -7.27 3.60
C ASN A 216 -5.29 -7.10 3.05
N ILE A 217 -5.14 -6.94 1.73
CA ILE A 217 -3.84 -6.90 1.09
C ILE A 217 -3.64 -5.56 0.40
N ALA A 218 -2.53 -4.90 0.70
CA ALA A 218 -2.09 -3.71 -0.03
C ALA A 218 -1.00 -4.08 -1.05
N LEU A 219 -1.23 -3.72 -2.32
CA LEU A 219 -0.33 -3.97 -3.44
C LEU A 219 0.21 -2.65 -4.01
N PRO A 220 1.49 -2.59 -4.40
CA PRO A 220 2.12 -1.39 -4.92
C PRO A 220 1.80 -1.18 -6.40
N VAL A 221 1.40 0.03 -6.77
CA VAL A 221 1.31 0.47 -8.16
C VAL A 221 2.15 1.72 -8.42
N PHE A 222 2.88 2.16 -7.39
CA PHE A 222 3.81 3.28 -7.48
C PHE A 222 5.17 2.86 -8.06
N SER A 223 5.97 3.88 -8.35
CA SER A 223 7.36 3.72 -8.78
C SER A 223 8.22 4.85 -8.22
N TRP A 224 9.52 4.65 -8.24
CA TRP A 224 10.49 5.71 -8.03
C TRP A 224 11.77 5.50 -8.84
N GLY A 225 12.48 6.59 -9.05
CA GLY A 225 13.87 6.56 -9.49
C GLY A 225 14.80 6.68 -8.29
N VAL A 226 15.70 5.73 -8.14
CA VAL A 226 16.80 5.80 -7.19
C VAL A 226 17.94 6.56 -7.86
N HIS A 227 18.21 7.79 -7.40
CA HIS A 227 19.31 8.60 -7.90
C HIS A 227 20.59 8.19 -7.19
N VAL A 228 21.57 7.76 -7.96
CA VAL A 228 22.86 7.24 -7.50
C VAL A 228 23.97 8.14 -8.00
N ARG A 229 24.88 8.53 -7.12
CA ARG A 229 26.12 9.24 -7.42
C ARG A 229 27.27 8.56 -6.71
N SER A 230 28.33 8.23 -7.44
CA SER A 230 29.50 7.55 -6.89
C SER A 230 29.13 6.29 -6.08
N ASN A 231 28.24 5.48 -6.62
CA ASN A 231 27.71 4.25 -5.99
C ASN A 231 26.95 4.46 -4.65
N GLN A 232 26.51 5.68 -4.38
CA GLN A 232 25.71 6.03 -3.20
C GLN A 232 24.34 6.57 -3.59
N VAL A 233 23.30 6.12 -2.90
CA VAL A 233 21.96 6.68 -3.08
C VAL A 233 21.92 8.10 -2.52
N THR A 234 21.59 9.07 -3.36
CA THR A 234 21.50 10.48 -2.97
C THR A 234 20.07 10.95 -2.78
N ASN A 235 19.15 10.47 -3.62
CA ASN A 235 17.74 10.88 -3.60
C ASN A 235 16.82 9.77 -4.11
N LEU A 236 15.52 9.92 -3.77
CA LEU A 236 14.42 9.22 -4.43
C LEU A 236 13.58 10.21 -5.22
N ILE A 237 13.22 9.87 -6.46
CA ILE A 237 12.36 10.64 -7.34
C ILE A 237 11.05 9.87 -7.50
N GLY A 238 10.03 10.23 -6.71
CA GLY A 238 8.74 9.55 -6.71
C GLY A 238 8.02 9.64 -8.07
N GLY A 239 7.30 8.57 -8.43
CA GLY A 239 6.50 8.48 -9.65
C GLY A 239 7.33 8.47 -10.94
N LEU A 240 8.65 8.21 -10.86
CA LEU A 240 9.51 8.16 -12.03
C LEU A 240 9.39 6.79 -12.71
N ARG A 241 9.24 6.82 -14.04
CA ARG A 241 9.14 5.62 -14.88
C ARG A 241 10.16 5.67 -16.03
N VAL A 242 10.43 4.52 -16.62
CA VAL A 242 11.34 4.38 -17.76
C VAL A 242 10.96 5.33 -18.91
N SER A 243 9.66 5.51 -19.18
CA SER A 243 9.17 6.43 -20.22
C SER A 243 9.55 7.89 -20.00
N ASP A 244 9.80 8.31 -18.75
CA ASP A 244 10.23 9.67 -18.43
C ASP A 244 11.70 9.93 -18.83
N LEU A 245 12.50 8.88 -19.02
CA LEU A 245 13.94 8.94 -19.30
C LEU A 245 14.29 8.80 -20.81
N SER A 246 13.36 9.20 -21.66
CA SER A 246 13.53 9.11 -23.15
C SER A 246 14.35 10.26 -23.76
N GLY A 247 14.74 11.28 -22.98
CA GLY A 247 15.48 12.44 -23.46
C GLY A 247 16.96 12.15 -23.71
N ASN A 248 17.61 12.97 -24.57
CA ASN A 248 19.02 12.86 -24.93
C ASN A 248 20.02 13.12 -23.79
N GLN A 249 19.53 13.46 -22.62
CA GLN A 249 20.30 13.61 -21.38
C GLN A 249 20.50 12.29 -20.63
N PHE A 250 19.80 11.23 -21.04
CA PHE A 250 19.85 9.92 -20.43
C PHE A 250 20.31 8.86 -21.44
N GLU A 251 21.23 8.03 -21.04
CA GLU A 251 21.71 6.86 -21.78
C GLU A 251 21.26 5.59 -21.05
N LYS A 252 20.60 4.68 -21.76
CA LYS A 252 20.11 3.41 -21.18
C LYS A 252 21.30 2.46 -20.93
N ILE A 253 21.50 2.04 -19.67
CA ILE A 253 22.47 1.02 -19.28
C ILE A 253 21.82 -0.37 -19.28
N SER A 254 20.62 -0.48 -18.71
CA SER A 254 19.84 -1.72 -18.65
C SER A 254 18.34 -1.43 -18.78
N GLU A 255 17.47 -2.42 -18.58
CA GLU A 255 16.00 -2.21 -18.64
C GLU A 255 15.49 -1.21 -17.60
N SER A 256 16.18 -1.07 -16.47
CA SER A 256 15.78 -0.19 -15.38
C SER A 256 16.82 0.85 -14.99
N GLN A 257 18.01 0.86 -15.63
CA GLN A 257 19.12 1.74 -15.25
C GLN A 257 19.50 2.67 -16.39
N TYR A 258 19.75 3.92 -16.05
CA TYR A 258 20.10 5.00 -16.96
C TYR A 258 21.24 5.82 -16.40
N LYS A 259 22.15 6.24 -17.29
CA LYS A 259 23.25 7.16 -17.01
C LYS A 259 22.86 8.57 -17.45
N VAL A 260 23.19 9.56 -16.65
CA VAL A 260 23.05 10.98 -16.99
C VAL A 260 24.28 11.39 -17.81
N VAL A 261 24.09 11.77 -19.07
CA VAL A 261 25.20 12.09 -19.98
C VAL A 261 25.61 13.56 -19.98
N LYS A 262 24.76 14.43 -19.40
CA LYS A 262 25.04 15.86 -19.20
C LYS A 262 24.27 16.40 -18.00
N ASP A 263 24.80 17.42 -17.37
CA ASP A 263 24.13 18.10 -16.27
C ASP A 263 22.72 18.55 -16.64
N VAL A 264 21.75 18.26 -15.80
CA VAL A 264 20.34 18.59 -16.04
C VAL A 264 19.55 18.81 -14.75
N VAL A 265 18.59 19.73 -14.76
CA VAL A 265 17.54 19.80 -13.74
C VAL A 265 16.34 18.99 -14.24
N PHE A 266 16.03 17.90 -13.56
CA PHE A 266 14.99 16.95 -13.94
C PHE A 266 14.01 16.72 -12.78
N LYS A 267 12.72 16.95 -13.02
CA LYS A 267 11.67 16.87 -11.97
C LYS A 267 12.05 17.61 -10.67
N GLY A 268 12.65 18.81 -10.81
CA GLY A 268 13.06 19.65 -9.67
C GLY A 268 14.30 19.16 -8.92
N ARG A 269 15.06 18.20 -9.47
CA ARG A 269 16.31 17.69 -8.92
C ARG A 269 17.48 17.97 -9.88
N TYR A 270 18.61 18.41 -9.35
CA TYR A 270 19.84 18.50 -10.12
C TYR A 270 20.50 17.13 -10.24
N LEU A 271 20.72 16.71 -11.46
CA LEU A 271 21.44 15.49 -11.82
C LEU A 271 22.73 15.90 -12.54
N ALA A 272 23.85 15.47 -12.04
CA ALA A 272 25.17 15.72 -12.68
C ALA A 272 25.45 14.69 -13.76
N LYS A 273 26.31 15.06 -14.69
CA LYS A 273 26.89 14.09 -15.63
C LYS A 273 27.51 12.93 -14.87
N ASP A 274 27.36 11.73 -15.38
CA ASP A 274 27.79 10.44 -14.81
C ASP A 274 27.01 9.98 -13.57
N ASP A 275 25.96 10.71 -13.10
CA ASP A 275 25.00 10.16 -12.18
C ASP A 275 24.21 9.01 -12.82
N GLU A 276 23.69 8.12 -12.01
CA GLU A 276 22.83 7.03 -12.46
C GLU A 276 21.42 7.16 -11.86
N ILE A 277 20.44 6.71 -12.62
CA ILE A 277 19.05 6.59 -12.17
C ILE A 277 18.61 5.15 -12.38
N LYS A 278 18.26 4.48 -11.29
CA LYS A 278 17.64 3.16 -11.31
C LYS A 278 16.13 3.31 -11.08
N ILE A 279 15.32 2.78 -12.00
CA ILE A 279 13.86 2.75 -11.86
C ILE A 279 13.45 1.50 -11.10
N GLU A 280 12.72 1.69 -10.02
CA GLU A 280 12.05 0.62 -9.31
C GLU A 280 10.53 0.78 -9.45
N ALA A 281 9.90 -0.26 -9.92
CA ALA A 281 8.45 -0.35 -10.13
C ALA A 281 8.03 -1.82 -10.07
N VAL A 282 6.73 -2.07 -10.03
CA VAL A 282 6.15 -3.41 -10.13
C VAL A 282 5.40 -3.51 -11.46
N SER A 283 5.60 -4.59 -12.20
CA SER A 283 4.87 -4.83 -13.45
C SER A 283 3.50 -5.47 -13.19
N ALA A 284 2.62 -5.45 -14.20
CA ALA A 284 1.33 -6.13 -14.14
C ALA A 284 1.48 -7.64 -13.85
N ASP A 285 2.49 -8.29 -14.45
CA ASP A 285 2.74 -9.71 -14.21
C ASP A 285 3.26 -9.97 -12.80
N GLN A 286 4.08 -9.07 -12.25
CA GLN A 286 4.49 -9.15 -10.86
C GLN A 286 3.31 -8.96 -9.89
N LEU A 287 2.33 -8.09 -10.19
CA LEU A 287 1.11 -7.99 -9.38
C LEU A 287 0.32 -9.30 -9.39
N LYS A 288 0.22 -9.99 -10.53
CA LYS A 288 -0.40 -11.31 -10.64
C LYS A 288 0.37 -12.38 -9.85
N GLU A 289 1.71 -12.35 -9.93
CA GLU A 289 2.59 -13.23 -9.16
C GLU A 289 2.41 -13.00 -7.64
N MET A 290 2.38 -11.75 -7.20
CA MET A 290 2.12 -11.39 -5.80
C MET A 290 0.79 -11.99 -5.31
N MET A 291 -0.27 -11.84 -6.08
CA MET A 291 -1.58 -12.41 -5.72
C MET A 291 -1.59 -13.94 -5.76
N HIS A 292 -0.90 -14.56 -6.70
CA HIS A 292 -0.73 -16.02 -6.71
C HIS A 292 -0.07 -16.53 -5.43
N ASP A 293 1.02 -15.89 -5.01
CA ASP A 293 1.74 -16.24 -3.79
C ASP A 293 0.87 -16.03 -2.53
N ILE A 294 0.11 -14.93 -2.49
CA ILE A 294 -0.82 -14.65 -1.39
C ILE A 294 -1.92 -15.73 -1.32
N LYS A 295 -2.57 -16.05 -2.44
CA LYS A 295 -3.61 -17.09 -2.51
C LYS A 295 -3.11 -18.43 -2.01
N LYS A 296 -1.93 -18.84 -2.46
CA LYS A 296 -1.32 -20.12 -2.09
C LYS A 296 -1.03 -20.23 -0.60
N ASN A 297 -0.71 -19.11 0.07
CA ASN A 297 -0.24 -19.08 1.44
C ASN A 297 -1.23 -18.48 2.44
N SER A 298 -2.38 -17.96 1.98
CA SER A 298 -3.41 -17.40 2.87
C SER A 298 -4.37 -18.48 3.34
N LYS A 299 -4.67 -18.48 4.64
CA LYS A 299 -5.73 -19.32 5.22
C LYS A 299 -7.12 -18.83 4.84
N HIS A 300 -7.29 -17.55 4.69
CA HIS A 300 -8.57 -16.90 4.41
C HIS A 300 -8.46 -15.97 3.22
N LYS A 301 -9.54 -15.88 2.45
CA LYS A 301 -9.67 -14.87 1.39
C LYS A 301 -9.72 -13.48 2.02
N PRO A 302 -8.92 -12.51 1.53
CA PRO A 302 -9.05 -11.11 1.94
C PRO A 302 -10.39 -10.55 1.46
N ASN A 303 -10.96 -9.61 2.22
CA ASN A 303 -12.17 -8.91 1.79
C ASN A 303 -11.85 -7.83 0.75
N GLU A 304 -10.65 -7.27 0.78
CA GLU A 304 -10.23 -6.16 -0.08
C GLU A 304 -8.79 -6.33 -0.57
N ILE A 305 -8.58 -5.93 -1.83
CA ILE A 305 -7.27 -5.61 -2.39
C ILE A 305 -7.20 -4.09 -2.48
N ILE A 306 -6.18 -3.51 -1.87
CA ILE A 306 -6.00 -2.05 -1.78
C ILE A 306 -4.76 -1.67 -2.57
N PHE A 307 -4.88 -0.87 -3.61
CA PHE A 307 -3.72 -0.44 -4.41
C PHE A 307 -3.10 0.83 -3.82
N TYR A 308 -1.80 0.82 -3.61
CA TYR A 308 -1.02 1.96 -3.14
C TYR A 308 -0.16 2.50 -4.28
N ASP A 309 -0.39 3.71 -4.78
CA ASP A 309 -1.42 4.65 -4.38
C ASP A 309 -2.21 5.17 -5.60
N LEU A 310 -3.38 5.73 -5.34
CA LEU A 310 -4.24 6.37 -6.35
C LEU A 310 -3.58 7.65 -6.85
N ASN A 311 -2.95 7.54 -8.01
CA ASN A 311 -2.31 8.63 -8.71
C ASN A 311 -2.40 8.37 -10.21
N GLU A 312 -2.75 9.37 -10.99
CA GLU A 312 -2.91 9.24 -12.44
C GLU A 312 -1.69 8.63 -13.13
N ASN A 313 -0.47 9.03 -12.73
CA ASN A 313 0.76 8.50 -13.31
C ASN A 313 0.97 7.02 -12.96
N ASN A 314 0.56 6.62 -11.76
CA ASN A 314 0.62 5.21 -11.35
C ASN A 314 -0.40 4.38 -12.12
N LEU A 315 -1.63 4.87 -12.26
CA LEU A 315 -2.71 4.16 -12.96
C LEU A 315 -2.39 3.94 -14.44
N LYS A 316 -1.83 4.95 -15.13
CA LYS A 316 -1.49 4.86 -16.56
C LYS A 316 -0.43 3.80 -16.91
N ALA A 317 0.24 3.25 -15.92
CA ALA A 317 1.22 2.18 -16.12
C ALA A 317 0.62 0.77 -16.21
N TYR A 318 -0.70 0.65 -16.00
CA TYR A 318 -1.43 -0.61 -15.99
C TYR A 318 -2.71 -0.50 -16.80
N GLU A 319 -3.11 -1.61 -17.41
CA GLU A 319 -4.43 -1.72 -17.99
C GLU A 319 -5.47 -1.95 -16.88
N LYS A 320 -6.71 -1.50 -17.08
CA LYS A 320 -7.79 -1.72 -16.12
C LYS A 320 -8.04 -3.21 -15.84
N GLU A 321 -7.79 -4.05 -16.82
CA GLU A 321 -7.94 -5.50 -16.73
C GLU A 321 -6.90 -6.13 -15.78
N ASP A 322 -5.72 -5.51 -15.62
CA ASP A 322 -4.73 -5.98 -14.65
C ASP A 322 -5.26 -5.86 -13.23
N PHE A 323 -5.87 -4.73 -12.87
CA PHE A 323 -6.52 -4.53 -11.57
C PHE A 323 -7.66 -5.53 -11.32
N LYS A 324 -8.50 -5.79 -12.35
CA LYS A 324 -9.60 -6.75 -12.24
C LYS A 324 -9.07 -8.16 -12.02
N THR A 325 -8.07 -8.57 -12.82
CA THR A 325 -7.46 -9.90 -12.75
C THR A 325 -6.83 -10.14 -11.36
N VAL A 326 -6.11 -9.14 -10.84
CA VAL A 326 -5.49 -9.18 -9.51
C VAL A 326 -6.54 -9.27 -8.40
N SER A 327 -7.74 -8.73 -8.60
CA SER A 327 -8.85 -8.78 -7.65
C SER A 327 -9.74 -10.04 -7.76
N LEU A 328 -9.36 -11.04 -8.55
CA LEU A 328 -10.00 -12.35 -8.58
C LEU A 328 -9.37 -13.29 -7.54
N TRP A 329 -10.22 -14.07 -6.85
CA TRP A 329 -9.75 -15.06 -5.86
C TRP A 329 -10.00 -16.48 -6.33
#